data_5d994feb3809e31099910ed7562cf937
#
_entry.id   5d994feb3809e31099910ed7562cf937
#
_cell.length_a   1.000
_cell.length_b   1.000
_cell.length_c   1.000
_cell.angle_alpha   90.00
_cell.angle_beta   90.00
_cell.angle_gamma   90.00
#
_symmetry.space_group_name_H-M   'P 1'
#
loop_
_entity.id
_entity.type
_entity.pdbx_description
1 polymer ?
#
loop_
_entity_poly.entity_id
_entity_poly.type
_entity_poly.pdbx_seq_one_letter_code
_entity_poly.pdbx_strand_id
1 'polypeptide(L)'
;AARLFIYGATGYTGELIAREAVRRGLQPVLAGRTEATVAALARELGCDYRIASLDDPGALDRALQGVTVTLHCAGPFAATSAPMVAACLRQRSHYLDITGEIDVLEAVHQRDPAARQAGVVLCPATGFDVVPTDCIAARIKQELPDATYLALGFASRGRPSRGTLKTSIENL
;
A
#
# COMPACT_ATOMS: atom_id res chain seq x y z
N ALA A 1 11.51 -3.65 17.89
CA ALA A 1 10.54 -4.36 17.05
C ALA A 1 10.23 -3.49 15.82
N ALA A 2 9.97 -4.13 14.67
CA ALA A 2 9.56 -3.41 13.46
C ALA A 2 8.21 -2.72 13.70
N ARG A 3 8.11 -1.43 13.33
CA ARG A 3 6.90 -0.64 13.50
C ARG A 3 6.18 -0.50 12.17
N LEU A 4 5.01 -1.14 12.05
CA LEU A 4 4.13 -1.06 10.88
C LEU A 4 3.26 0.20 10.97
N PHE A 5 3.18 0.95 9.86
CA PHE A 5 2.32 2.11 9.70
C PHE A 5 1.34 1.86 8.55
N ILE A 6 0.04 2.01 8.78
CA ILE A 6 -1.01 1.79 7.78
C ILE A 6 -1.67 3.13 7.47
N TYR A 7 -1.37 3.70 6.30
CA TYR A 7 -1.98 4.93 5.83
C TYR A 7 -3.24 4.65 5.00
N GLY A 8 -4.30 5.41 5.22
CA GLY A 8 -5.61 5.10 4.66
C GLY A 8 -6.34 4.00 5.44
N ALA A 9 -6.02 3.88 6.73
CA ALA A 9 -6.52 2.82 7.62
C ALA A 9 -8.04 2.77 7.76
N THR A 10 -8.74 3.87 7.50
CA THR A 10 -10.22 3.96 7.56
C THR A 10 -10.90 3.70 6.21
N GLY A 11 -10.13 3.43 5.15
CA GLY A 11 -10.66 2.94 3.87
C GLY A 11 -11.03 1.46 3.97
N TYR A 12 -11.87 0.97 3.03
CA TYR A 12 -12.34 -0.41 3.05
C TYR A 12 -11.20 -1.44 3.22
N THR A 13 -10.21 -1.41 2.36
CA THR A 13 -9.08 -2.35 2.41
C THR A 13 -8.14 -2.06 3.59
N GLY A 14 -7.89 -0.77 3.89
CA GLY A 14 -7.05 -0.37 5.02
C GLY A 14 -7.59 -0.86 6.36
N GLU A 15 -8.91 -0.79 6.57
CA GLU A 15 -9.56 -1.30 7.79
C GLU A 15 -9.45 -2.83 7.90
N LEU A 16 -9.71 -3.55 6.81
CA LEU A 16 -9.55 -5.01 6.80
C LEU A 16 -8.12 -5.42 7.16
N ILE A 17 -7.13 -4.74 6.59
CA ILE A 17 -5.71 -5.00 6.88
C ILE A 17 -5.35 -4.64 8.32
N ALA A 18 -5.85 -3.52 8.84
CA ALA A 18 -5.61 -3.12 10.22
C ALA A 18 -6.14 -4.16 11.22
N ARG A 19 -7.38 -4.64 11.01
CA ARG A 19 -7.99 -5.69 11.82
C ARG A 19 -7.22 -7.00 11.73
N GLU A 20 -6.79 -7.39 10.55
CA GLU A 20 -6.00 -8.61 10.34
C GLU A 20 -4.61 -8.51 10.98
N ALA A 21 -3.95 -7.35 10.89
CA ALA A 21 -2.68 -7.11 11.57
C ALA A 21 -2.80 -7.31 13.08
N VAL A 22 -3.83 -6.72 13.71
CA VAL A 22 -4.09 -6.89 15.15
C VAL A 22 -4.41 -8.35 15.48
N ARG A 23 -5.23 -9.02 14.68
CA ARG A 23 -5.54 -10.46 14.86
C ARG A 23 -4.28 -11.33 14.83
N ARG A 24 -3.26 -10.93 14.07
CA ARG A 24 -1.94 -11.59 14.02
C ARG A 24 -0.97 -11.15 15.13
N GLY A 25 -1.42 -10.36 16.09
CA GLY A 25 -0.59 -9.89 17.20
C GLY A 25 0.35 -8.73 16.85
N LEU A 26 0.16 -8.08 15.69
CA LEU A 26 0.88 -6.87 15.35
C LEU A 26 0.22 -5.66 16.02
N GLN A 27 1.02 -4.63 16.29
CA GLN A 27 0.56 -3.35 16.82
C GLN A 27 0.84 -2.24 15.80
N PRO A 28 0.00 -2.09 14.75
CA PRO A 28 0.23 -1.08 13.74
C PRO A 28 -0.07 0.32 14.27
N VAL A 29 0.58 1.33 13.69
CA VAL A 29 0.16 2.73 13.80
C VAL A 29 -0.84 3.01 12.68
N LEU A 30 -2.06 3.36 13.03
CA LEU A 30 -3.11 3.67 12.05
C LEU A 30 -3.02 5.14 11.62
N ALA A 31 -3.19 5.40 10.33
CA ALA A 31 -3.06 6.77 9.85
C ALA A 31 -4.01 7.13 8.71
N GLY A 32 -4.23 8.43 8.58
CA GLY A 32 -5.08 9.02 7.56
C GLY A 32 -5.20 10.53 7.74
N ARG A 33 -6.11 11.16 6.99
CA ARG A 33 -6.31 12.62 7.00
C ARG A 33 -7.30 13.09 8.07
N THR A 34 -8.29 12.26 8.41
CA THR A 34 -9.43 12.65 9.25
C THR A 34 -9.29 12.08 10.64
N GLU A 35 -8.94 12.92 11.60
CA GLU A 35 -8.66 12.50 12.97
C GLU A 35 -9.82 11.72 13.60
N ALA A 36 -11.04 12.24 13.49
CA ALA A 36 -12.20 11.62 14.13
C ALA A 36 -12.38 10.13 13.75
N THR A 37 -12.21 9.79 12.46
CA THR A 37 -12.38 8.41 11.99
C THR A 37 -11.18 7.53 12.31
N VAL A 38 -9.96 8.06 12.18
CA VAL A 38 -8.74 7.30 12.50
C VAL A 38 -8.64 7.02 14.00
N ALA A 39 -8.91 8.02 14.84
CA ALA A 39 -8.88 7.86 16.29
C ALA A 39 -9.96 6.88 16.80
N ALA A 40 -11.15 6.88 16.18
CA ALA A 40 -12.21 5.93 16.53
C ALA A 40 -11.77 4.49 16.24
N LEU A 41 -11.24 4.22 15.04
CA LEU A 41 -10.75 2.90 14.67
C LEU A 41 -9.56 2.47 15.54
N ALA A 42 -8.63 3.39 15.80
CA ALA A 42 -7.46 3.12 16.64
C ALA A 42 -7.87 2.74 18.08
N ARG A 43 -8.84 3.45 18.66
CA ARG A 43 -9.40 3.13 19.98
C ARG A 43 -10.06 1.76 19.98
N GLU A 44 -10.85 1.44 18.96
CA GLU A 44 -11.51 0.14 18.83
C GLU A 44 -10.50 -1.01 18.79
N LEU A 45 -9.40 -0.83 18.04
CA LEU A 45 -8.39 -1.86 17.82
C LEU A 45 -7.25 -1.86 18.86
N GLY A 46 -7.23 -0.90 19.79
CA GLY A 46 -6.15 -0.75 20.78
C GLY A 46 -4.81 -0.36 20.15
N CYS A 47 -4.83 0.41 19.06
CA CYS A 47 -3.66 0.81 18.30
C CYS A 47 -3.29 2.29 18.52
N ASP A 48 -2.02 2.62 18.33
CA ASP A 48 -1.59 4.01 18.15
C ASP A 48 -2.14 4.59 16.84
N TYR A 49 -2.27 5.92 16.76
CA TYR A 49 -2.61 6.59 15.51
C TYR A 49 -1.81 7.87 15.28
N ARG A 50 -1.73 8.27 14.01
CA ARG A 50 -1.11 9.53 13.57
C ARG A 50 -1.94 10.15 12.43
N ILE A 51 -1.98 11.49 12.41
CA ILE A 51 -2.71 12.23 11.39
C ILE A 51 -1.72 12.97 10.49
N ALA A 52 -1.86 12.78 9.19
CA ALA A 52 -1.08 13.50 8.18
C ALA A 52 -1.88 13.63 6.88
N SER A 53 -1.80 14.81 6.26
CA SER A 53 -2.21 14.99 4.86
C SER A 53 -1.04 14.65 3.94
N LEU A 54 -1.34 14.08 2.77
CA LEU A 54 -0.35 13.85 1.71
C LEU A 54 0.16 15.17 1.11
N ASP A 55 -0.59 16.25 1.25
CA ASP A 55 -0.23 17.60 0.77
C ASP A 55 0.71 18.34 1.71
N ASP A 56 0.99 17.79 2.91
CA ASP A 56 1.92 18.34 3.89
C ASP A 56 3.12 17.39 4.08
N PRO A 57 4.24 17.61 3.36
CA PRO A 57 5.43 16.78 3.50
C PRO A 57 6.00 16.76 4.93
N GLY A 58 5.91 17.86 5.66
CA GLY A 58 6.37 17.96 7.05
C GLY A 58 5.52 17.11 7.99
N ALA A 59 4.20 17.10 7.81
CA ALA A 59 3.30 16.22 8.57
C ALA A 59 3.56 14.75 8.27
N LEU A 60 3.78 14.39 6.98
CA LEU A 60 4.17 13.04 6.61
C LEU A 60 5.48 12.61 7.24
N ASP A 61 6.49 13.47 7.22
CA ASP A 61 7.79 13.18 7.81
C ASP A 61 7.66 12.93 9.33
N ARG A 62 6.91 13.78 10.04
CA ARG A 62 6.62 13.56 11.47
C ARG A 62 5.84 12.27 11.70
N ALA A 63 4.86 11.99 10.82
CA ALA A 63 4.05 10.78 10.93
C ALA A 63 4.85 9.49 10.71
N LEU A 64 5.92 9.53 9.92
CA LEU A 64 6.78 8.38 9.65
C LEU A 64 7.98 8.25 10.59
N GLN A 65 8.17 9.14 11.55
CA GLN A 65 9.28 9.01 12.51
C GLN A 65 9.23 7.69 13.26
N GLY A 66 10.33 6.91 13.18
CA GLY A 66 10.47 5.61 13.83
C GLY A 66 9.61 4.49 13.22
N VAL A 67 9.05 4.71 12.03
CA VAL A 67 8.32 3.69 11.26
C VAL A 67 9.32 2.86 10.46
N THR A 68 9.20 1.54 10.56
CA THR A 68 10.03 0.61 9.79
C THR A 68 9.41 0.30 8.43
N VAL A 69 8.10 0.07 8.40
CA VAL A 69 7.35 -0.31 7.18
C VAL A 69 6.08 0.51 7.09
N THR A 70 5.88 1.14 5.95
CA THR A 70 4.68 1.87 5.58
C THR A 70 3.87 1.04 4.59
N LEU A 71 2.62 0.72 4.92
CA LEU A 71 1.63 0.17 4.01
C LEU A 71 0.65 1.28 3.62
N HIS A 72 0.65 1.66 2.36
CA HIS A 72 -0.19 2.71 1.80
C HIS A 72 -1.46 2.11 1.16
N CYS A 73 -2.64 2.45 1.72
CA CYS A 73 -3.94 1.94 1.30
C CYS A 73 -4.89 3.05 0.78
N ALA A 74 -4.40 4.27 0.58
CA ALA A 74 -5.24 5.41 0.19
C ALA A 74 -5.15 5.69 -1.32
N GLY A 75 -5.93 4.99 -2.14
CA GLY A 75 -6.06 5.28 -3.56
C GLY A 75 -6.89 6.57 -3.87
N PRO A 76 -6.88 7.07 -5.12
CA PRO A 76 -6.18 6.54 -6.28
C PRO A 76 -4.67 6.75 -6.16
N PHE A 77 -3.89 5.72 -6.49
CA PHE A 77 -2.44 5.72 -6.22
C PHE A 77 -1.67 6.65 -7.16
N ALA A 78 -2.16 6.90 -8.36
CA ALA A 78 -1.61 7.91 -9.27
C ALA A 78 -1.47 9.29 -8.61
N ALA A 79 -2.41 9.66 -7.72
CA ALA A 79 -2.38 10.93 -7.01
C ALA A 79 -1.67 10.85 -5.63
N THR A 80 -1.58 9.66 -5.03
CA THR A 80 -1.22 9.53 -3.61
C THR A 80 0.11 8.83 -3.34
N SER A 81 0.63 8.04 -4.28
CA SER A 81 1.86 7.28 -4.09
C SER A 81 3.11 8.15 -4.02
N ALA A 82 3.25 9.12 -4.92
CA ALA A 82 4.46 9.94 -5.03
C ALA A 82 4.85 10.67 -3.72
N PRO A 83 3.94 11.41 -3.04
CA PRO A 83 4.26 12.05 -1.77
C PRO A 83 4.60 11.04 -0.66
N MET A 84 3.93 9.89 -0.60
CA MET A 84 4.20 8.87 0.41
C MET A 84 5.56 8.19 0.16
N VAL A 85 5.87 7.82 -1.08
CA VAL A 85 7.19 7.27 -1.46
C VAL A 85 8.32 8.24 -1.12
N ALA A 86 8.13 9.53 -1.43
CA ALA A 86 9.12 10.54 -1.11
C ALA A 86 9.36 10.67 0.42
N ALA A 87 8.30 10.61 1.22
CA ALA A 87 8.40 10.63 2.67
C ALA A 87 9.08 9.34 3.21
N CYS A 88 8.74 8.17 2.67
CA CYS A 88 9.39 6.91 3.03
C CYS A 88 10.90 6.93 2.76
N LEU A 89 11.32 7.49 1.62
CA LEU A 89 12.75 7.66 1.32
C LEU A 89 13.45 8.59 2.32
N ARG A 90 12.85 9.73 2.67
CA ARG A 90 13.42 10.66 3.66
C ARG A 90 13.51 10.08 5.06
N GLN A 91 12.48 9.34 5.47
CA GLN A 91 12.38 8.77 6.82
C GLN A 91 12.97 7.36 6.94
N ARG A 92 13.51 6.81 5.84
CA ARG A 92 14.08 5.47 5.74
C ARG A 92 13.10 4.38 6.19
N SER A 93 11.83 4.52 5.78
CA SER A 93 10.78 3.52 5.95
C SER A 93 10.64 2.70 4.68
N HIS A 94 10.52 1.39 4.77
CA HIS A 94 10.13 0.55 3.64
C HIS A 94 8.72 0.92 3.17
N TYR A 95 8.47 0.88 1.88
CA TYR A 95 7.19 1.22 1.28
C TYR A 95 6.51 0.00 0.66
N LEU A 96 5.24 -0.18 0.98
CA LEU A 96 4.33 -1.13 0.36
C LEU A 96 3.04 -0.39 0.00
N ASP A 97 2.40 -0.77 -1.10
CA ASP A 97 1.03 -0.36 -1.43
C ASP A 97 0.24 -1.50 -2.07
N ILE A 98 -1.01 -1.23 -2.37
CA ILE A 98 -1.93 -2.19 -2.97
C ILE A 98 -2.42 -1.71 -4.35
N THR A 99 -1.60 -0.93 -5.07
CA THR A 99 -1.94 -0.43 -6.40
C THR A 99 -2.02 -1.56 -7.45
N GLY A 100 -2.86 -1.39 -8.45
CA GLY A 100 -2.81 -2.12 -9.71
C GLY A 100 -2.52 -1.19 -10.90
N GLU A 101 -2.13 0.07 -10.64
CA GLU A 101 -1.93 1.12 -11.65
C GLU A 101 -0.50 1.03 -12.23
N ILE A 102 -0.37 0.69 -13.51
CA ILE A 102 0.93 0.45 -14.18
C ILE A 102 1.86 1.66 -14.08
N ASP A 103 1.32 2.87 -14.28
CA ASP A 103 2.12 4.11 -14.21
C ASP A 103 2.71 4.33 -12.80
N VAL A 104 2.00 3.92 -11.76
CA VAL A 104 2.49 3.96 -10.38
C VAL A 104 3.64 2.97 -10.18
N LEU A 105 3.50 1.74 -10.71
CA LEU A 105 4.56 0.73 -10.67
C LEU A 105 5.84 1.26 -11.31
N GLU A 106 5.73 1.81 -12.53
CA GLU A 106 6.86 2.39 -13.26
C GLU A 106 7.47 3.58 -12.54
N ALA A 107 6.64 4.49 -12.01
CA ALA A 107 7.12 5.65 -11.25
C ALA A 107 7.88 5.25 -9.98
N VAL A 108 7.42 4.21 -9.28
CA VAL A 108 8.11 3.68 -8.09
C VAL A 108 9.40 2.95 -8.49
N HIS A 109 9.39 2.17 -9.58
CA HIS A 109 10.57 1.49 -10.10
C HIS A 109 11.71 2.48 -10.43
N GLN A 110 11.39 3.63 -11.02
CA GLN A 110 12.36 4.69 -11.31
C GLN A 110 13.02 5.27 -10.04
N ARG A 111 12.50 5.01 -8.84
CA ARG A 111 13.08 5.43 -7.57
C ARG A 111 14.10 4.42 -7.00
N ASP A 112 14.40 3.30 -7.69
CA ASP A 112 15.33 2.28 -7.21
C ASP A 112 16.71 2.84 -6.78
N PRO A 113 17.35 3.77 -7.53
CA PRO A 113 18.62 4.34 -7.06
C PRO A 113 18.50 5.08 -5.71
N ALA A 114 17.42 5.84 -5.52
CA ALA A 114 17.16 6.55 -4.27
C ALA A 114 16.84 5.57 -3.12
N ALA A 115 16.11 4.50 -3.40
CA ALA A 115 15.80 3.46 -2.43
C ALA A 115 17.07 2.75 -1.95
N ARG A 116 17.97 2.40 -2.86
CA ARG A 116 19.28 1.83 -2.53
C ARG A 116 20.11 2.78 -1.66
N GLN A 117 20.15 4.06 -2.00
CA GLN A 117 20.87 5.07 -1.22
C GLN A 117 20.26 5.24 0.19
N ALA A 118 18.94 5.20 0.31
CA ALA A 118 18.24 5.29 1.59
C ALA A 118 18.30 3.99 2.41
N GLY A 119 18.68 2.85 1.80
CA GLY A 119 18.67 1.52 2.43
C GLY A 119 17.28 0.98 2.69
N VAL A 120 16.31 1.26 1.80
CA VAL A 120 14.92 0.83 1.93
C VAL A 120 14.47 0.02 0.72
N VAL A 121 13.38 -0.73 0.90
CA VAL A 121 12.67 -1.45 -0.15
C VAL A 121 11.42 -0.64 -0.53
N LEU A 122 11.22 -0.42 -1.82
CA LEU A 122 9.97 0.08 -2.39
C LEU A 122 9.30 -1.09 -3.12
N CYS A 123 8.17 -1.58 -2.62
CA CYS A 123 7.47 -2.73 -3.18
C CYS A 123 5.98 -2.39 -3.37
N PRO A 124 5.62 -1.71 -4.46
CA PRO A 124 4.24 -1.44 -4.79
C PRO A 124 3.50 -2.72 -5.19
N ALA A 125 2.19 -2.64 -5.40
CA ALA A 125 1.33 -3.71 -5.90
C ALA A 125 1.32 -4.99 -5.05
N THR A 126 1.36 -4.87 -3.73
CA THR A 126 1.26 -6.01 -2.81
C THR A 126 -0.19 -6.43 -2.53
N GLY A 127 -1.13 -5.98 -3.37
CA GLY A 127 -2.56 -6.26 -3.26
C GLY A 127 -2.99 -7.57 -3.92
N PHE A 128 -4.27 -7.92 -3.68
CA PHE A 128 -4.88 -9.14 -4.19
C PHE A 128 -4.98 -9.18 -5.72
N ASP A 129 -5.18 -8.06 -6.36
CA ASP A 129 -5.36 -7.91 -7.80
C ASP A 129 -4.06 -8.14 -8.60
N VAL A 130 -2.90 -8.13 -7.95
CA VAL A 130 -1.59 -8.34 -8.59
C VAL A 130 -0.90 -9.61 -8.09
N VAL A 131 -0.68 -9.73 -6.77
CA VAL A 131 0.18 -10.79 -6.21
C VAL A 131 -0.24 -12.21 -6.62
N PRO A 132 -1.51 -12.65 -6.52
CA PRO A 132 -1.88 -14.02 -6.90
C PRO A 132 -1.69 -14.31 -8.38
N THR A 133 -2.07 -13.38 -9.25
CA THR A 133 -1.99 -13.56 -10.71
C THR A 133 -0.55 -13.55 -11.19
N ASP A 134 0.26 -12.65 -10.67
CA ASP A 134 1.68 -12.54 -11.01
C ASP A 134 2.48 -13.77 -10.54
N CYS A 135 2.28 -14.20 -9.30
CA CYS A 135 2.92 -15.39 -8.77
C CYS A 135 2.53 -16.66 -9.52
N ILE A 136 1.25 -16.80 -9.91
CA ILE A 136 0.78 -17.94 -10.72
C ILE A 136 1.40 -17.89 -12.11
N ALA A 137 1.42 -16.72 -12.75
CA ALA A 137 2.03 -16.55 -14.07
C ALA A 137 3.52 -16.91 -14.06
N ALA A 138 4.26 -16.42 -13.05
CA ALA A 138 5.67 -16.73 -12.87
C ALA A 138 5.89 -18.25 -12.65
N ARG A 139 5.03 -18.90 -11.84
CA ARG A 139 5.10 -20.34 -11.61
C ARG A 139 4.82 -21.15 -12.87
N ILE A 140 3.80 -20.78 -13.64
CA ILE A 140 3.46 -21.44 -14.91
C ILE A 140 4.62 -21.28 -15.91
N LYS A 141 5.23 -20.09 -15.99
CA LYS A 141 6.38 -19.85 -16.88
C LYS A 141 7.59 -20.71 -16.55
N GLN A 142 7.80 -21.06 -15.27
CA GLN A 142 8.85 -22.00 -14.86
C GLN A 142 8.58 -23.43 -15.35
N GLU A 143 7.31 -23.87 -15.34
CA GLU A 143 6.91 -25.20 -15.83
C GLU A 143 6.81 -25.27 -17.36
N LEU A 144 6.49 -24.15 -18.02
CA LEU A 144 6.31 -24.03 -19.48
C LEU A 144 7.19 -22.89 -20.01
N PRO A 145 8.52 -23.07 -20.06
CA PRO A 145 9.46 -21.99 -20.38
C PRO A 145 9.34 -21.47 -21.82
N ASP A 146 8.82 -22.27 -22.73
CA ASP A 146 8.60 -21.96 -24.15
C ASP A 146 7.21 -21.36 -24.44
N ALA A 147 6.33 -21.24 -23.46
CA ALA A 147 5.03 -20.58 -23.64
C ALA A 147 5.19 -19.11 -24.05
N THR A 148 4.50 -18.72 -25.12
CA THR A 148 4.53 -17.35 -25.70
C THR A 148 3.21 -16.61 -25.51
N TYR A 149 2.18 -17.25 -24.98
CA TYR A 149 0.87 -16.67 -24.72
C TYR A 149 0.46 -16.92 -23.27
N LEU A 150 -0.10 -15.90 -22.63
CA LEU A 150 -0.64 -15.97 -21.28
C LEU A 150 -2.05 -15.39 -21.26
N ALA A 151 -3.00 -16.13 -20.72
CA ALA A 151 -4.32 -15.63 -20.37
C ALA A 151 -4.54 -15.79 -18.87
N LEU A 152 -4.90 -14.71 -18.20
CA LEU A 152 -5.22 -14.69 -16.78
C LEU A 152 -6.72 -14.44 -16.60
N GLY A 153 -7.32 -15.16 -15.67
CA GLY A 153 -8.71 -14.97 -15.29
C GLY A 153 -8.87 -15.17 -13.80
N PHE A 154 -9.73 -14.36 -13.19
CA PHE A 154 -10.15 -14.55 -11.81
C PHE A 154 -11.65 -14.33 -11.68
N ALA A 155 -12.26 -15.00 -10.70
CA ALA A 155 -13.66 -14.79 -10.34
C ALA A 155 -13.74 -14.28 -8.91
N SER A 156 -14.50 -13.21 -8.70
CA SER A 156 -14.79 -12.67 -7.38
C SER A 156 -16.28 -12.69 -7.11
N ARG A 157 -16.67 -13.08 -5.90
CA ARG A 157 -18.06 -13.01 -5.43
C ARG A 157 -18.37 -11.72 -4.69
N GLY A 158 -17.38 -10.87 -4.47
CA GLY A 158 -17.52 -9.58 -3.80
C GLY A 158 -17.95 -8.45 -4.74
N ARG A 159 -18.50 -7.37 -4.17
CA ARG A 159 -18.71 -6.13 -4.91
C ARG A 159 -17.39 -5.35 -4.95
N PRO A 160 -17.05 -4.69 -6.08
CA PRO A 160 -15.86 -3.86 -6.13
C PRO A 160 -15.96 -2.72 -5.10
N SER A 161 -14.83 -2.37 -4.49
CA SER A 161 -14.75 -1.21 -3.61
C SER A 161 -14.96 0.10 -4.40
N ARG A 162 -15.29 1.21 -3.71
CA ARG A 162 -15.36 2.53 -4.37
C ARG A 162 -14.04 2.92 -5.04
N GLY A 163 -12.89 2.53 -4.44
CA GLY A 163 -11.57 2.74 -5.02
C GLY A 163 -11.41 1.94 -6.32
N THR A 164 -11.72 0.65 -6.32
CA THR A 164 -11.68 -0.21 -7.49
C THR A 164 -12.54 0.31 -8.64
N LEU A 165 -13.78 0.75 -8.34
CA LEU A 165 -14.68 1.33 -9.35
C LEU A 165 -14.09 2.61 -9.96
N LYS A 166 -13.49 3.48 -9.14
CA LYS A 166 -12.87 4.72 -9.62
C LYS A 166 -11.68 4.42 -10.54
N THR A 167 -10.77 3.57 -10.12
CA THR A 167 -9.61 3.15 -10.92
C THR A 167 -10.03 2.48 -12.24
N SER A 168 -11.10 1.66 -12.22
CA SER A 168 -11.61 1.03 -13.44
C SER A 168 -12.16 2.03 -14.45
N ILE A 169 -12.72 3.16 -14.00
CA ILE A 169 -13.22 4.23 -14.88
C ILE A 169 -12.06 5.09 -15.41
N GLU A 170 -11.04 5.33 -14.59
CA GLU A 170 -9.87 6.14 -14.96
C GLU A 170 -8.95 5.45 -15.98
N ASN A 171 -9.05 4.10 -16.10
CA ASN A 171 -8.26 3.29 -17.04
C ASN A 171 -9.04 2.85 -18.30
N LEU A 172 -10.24 3.38 -18.55
CA LEU A 172 -11.01 3.22 -19.78
C LEU A 172 -10.75 4.38 -20.75
#